data_5c11ab336883eb0ff6da093c1c3e62a6
#
_entry.id   5c11ab336883eb0ff6da093c1c3e62a6
#
_cell.length_a   1.000
_cell.length_b   1.000
_cell.length_c   1.000
_cell.angle_alpha   90.00
_cell.angle_beta   90.00
_cell.angle_gamma   90.00
#
_symmetry.space_group_name_H-M   'P 1'
#
loop_
_entity.id
_entity.type
_entity.pdbx_description
1 polymer ?
#
loop_
_entity_poly.entity_id
_entity_poly.type
_entity_poly.pdbx_seq_one_letter_code
_entity_poly.pdbx_strand_id
1 'polypeptide(L)'
;MAINMYIMPPTIALFLHQPKCSVQSGNGIIKALSPHYRFKIFTKHELEDDFFDDVDMIAIPGGIGDSDTFRYLMRTNGQRIRNFVASGGKYLGICMGAYWADTDYLGLLDSVRVVQYITRPNTDTKRPHAKNIYVNWLGQEMGMYFYDGCSYEGDSSKYETIAVYKNNDPMAIIQNNVGLIGCHPESEKHWYDGYSWMRKHYHGDTHGELLLNFVNYLYRK
;
A
#
# COMPACT_ATOMS: atom_id res chain seq x y z
N MET A 1 -37.55 5.25 21.19
CA MET A 1 -37.15 5.10 19.77
C MET A 1 -35.66 5.22 19.69
N ALA A 2 -34.93 4.12 19.45
CA ALA A 2 -33.48 4.18 19.19
C ALA A 2 -33.27 4.75 17.80
N ILE A 3 -32.66 5.92 17.72
CA ILE A 3 -32.21 6.50 16.45
C ILE A 3 -31.07 5.59 15.96
N ASN A 4 -31.35 4.76 14.96
CA ASN A 4 -30.34 4.02 14.24
C ASN A 4 -29.50 5.04 13.48
N MET A 5 -28.44 5.56 14.12
CA MET A 5 -27.43 6.33 13.40
C MET A 5 -26.79 5.38 12.39
N TYR A 6 -27.14 5.51 11.12
CA TYR A 6 -26.39 4.92 10.02
C TYR A 6 -24.97 5.50 10.06
N ILE A 7 -24.06 4.77 10.66
CA ILE A 7 -22.63 5.11 10.60
C ILE A 7 -22.23 4.92 9.14
N MET A 8 -21.92 6.02 8.47
CA MET A 8 -21.44 5.97 7.08
C MET A 8 -20.11 5.20 7.03
N PRO A 9 -19.91 4.34 6.02
CA PRO A 9 -18.62 3.67 5.86
C PRO A 9 -17.47 4.69 5.75
N PRO A 10 -16.29 4.37 6.32
CA PRO A 10 -15.13 5.25 6.22
C PRO A 10 -14.74 5.52 4.77
N THR A 11 -14.14 6.69 4.53
CA THR A 11 -13.76 7.15 3.19
C THR A 11 -12.25 7.02 2.96
N ILE A 12 -11.86 6.35 1.87
CA ILE A 12 -10.48 6.28 1.39
C ILE A 12 -10.32 7.22 0.20
N ALA A 13 -9.40 8.19 0.31
CA ALA A 13 -8.93 8.95 -0.84
C ALA A 13 -7.85 8.13 -1.57
N LEU A 14 -8.16 7.64 -2.76
CA LEU A 14 -7.26 6.82 -3.55
C LEU A 14 -6.58 7.66 -4.64
N PHE A 15 -5.25 7.67 -4.65
CA PHE A 15 -4.46 8.34 -5.67
C PHE A 15 -4.41 7.52 -6.96
N LEU A 16 -4.79 8.11 -8.09
CA LEU A 16 -4.66 7.50 -9.41
C LEU A 16 -4.19 8.53 -10.44
N HIS A 17 -3.13 8.22 -11.17
CA HIS A 17 -2.64 9.11 -12.25
C HIS A 17 -1.86 8.34 -13.32
N GLN A 18 -2.53 7.98 -14.41
CA GLN A 18 -1.85 7.35 -15.56
C GLN A 18 -0.85 8.30 -16.25
N PRO A 19 0.23 7.75 -16.83
CA PRO A 19 0.63 6.34 -16.86
C PRO A 19 1.49 5.90 -15.68
N LYS A 20 1.87 6.79 -14.79
CA LYS A 20 2.88 6.59 -13.75
C LYS A 20 2.38 5.80 -12.53
N CYS A 21 1.12 6.03 -12.13
CA CYS A 21 0.46 5.28 -11.07
C CYS A 21 -0.35 4.13 -11.69
N SER A 22 -0.26 2.93 -11.11
CA SER A 22 -0.94 1.76 -11.65
C SER A 22 -2.45 1.80 -11.39
N VAL A 23 -3.22 2.02 -12.44
CA VAL A 23 -4.70 1.91 -12.38
C VAL A 23 -5.13 0.49 -12.03
N GLN A 24 -4.38 -0.53 -12.44
CA GLN A 24 -4.68 -1.92 -12.09
C GLN A 24 -4.56 -2.15 -10.58
N SER A 25 -3.50 -1.62 -9.93
CA SER A 25 -3.36 -1.68 -8.48
C SER A 25 -4.50 -0.92 -7.78
N GLY A 26 -4.83 0.29 -8.25
CA GLY A 26 -5.97 1.04 -7.73
C GLY A 26 -7.31 0.30 -7.85
N ASN A 27 -7.56 -0.34 -8.99
CA ASN A 27 -8.77 -1.15 -9.21
C ASN A 27 -8.83 -2.35 -8.26
N GLY A 28 -7.70 -3.03 -8.04
CA GLY A 28 -7.60 -4.13 -7.09
C GLY A 28 -7.90 -3.68 -5.65
N ILE A 29 -7.39 -2.51 -5.24
CA ILE A 29 -7.70 -1.90 -3.94
C ILE A 29 -9.20 -1.62 -3.82
N ILE A 30 -9.81 -0.97 -4.83
CA ILE A 30 -11.25 -0.70 -4.84
C ILE A 30 -12.04 -2.01 -4.74
N LYS A 31 -11.70 -3.02 -5.55
CA LYS A 31 -12.38 -4.32 -5.54
C LYS A 31 -12.35 -4.98 -4.16
N ALA A 32 -11.19 -4.96 -3.51
CA ALA A 32 -11.02 -5.59 -2.19
C ALA A 32 -11.76 -4.84 -1.07
N LEU A 33 -11.82 -3.51 -1.14
CA LEU A 33 -12.25 -2.68 0.01
C LEU A 33 -13.63 -2.03 -0.16
N SER A 34 -14.18 -1.87 -1.39
CA SER A 34 -15.44 -1.17 -1.63
C SER A 34 -16.68 -1.74 -0.90
N PRO A 35 -16.74 -3.02 -0.50
CA PRO A 35 -17.82 -3.51 0.35
C PRO A 35 -17.87 -2.86 1.75
N HIS A 36 -16.75 -2.27 2.21
CA HIS A 36 -16.56 -1.77 3.57
C HIS A 36 -16.16 -0.29 3.64
N TYR A 37 -15.67 0.29 2.53
CA TYR A 37 -15.14 1.64 2.46
C TYR A 37 -15.71 2.39 1.26
N ARG A 38 -15.91 3.70 1.41
CA ARG A 38 -16.18 4.61 0.29
C ARG A 38 -14.87 5.08 -0.32
N PHE A 39 -14.90 5.48 -1.58
CA PHE A 39 -13.72 5.98 -2.29
C PHE A 39 -13.94 7.38 -2.86
N LYS A 40 -12.97 8.26 -2.65
CA LYS A 40 -12.75 9.50 -3.39
C LYS A 40 -11.48 9.35 -4.22
N ILE A 41 -11.55 9.55 -5.52
CA ILE A 41 -10.36 9.45 -6.39
C ILE A 41 -9.74 10.83 -6.52
N PHE A 42 -8.42 10.89 -6.39
CA PHE A 42 -7.67 12.11 -6.67
C PHE A 42 -6.43 11.83 -7.52
N THR A 43 -5.92 12.89 -8.13
CA THR A 43 -4.78 12.84 -9.07
C THR A 43 -3.69 13.83 -8.62
N LYS A 44 -2.69 14.05 -9.48
CA LYS A 44 -1.66 15.08 -9.23
C LYS A 44 -2.17 16.52 -9.28
N HIS A 45 -3.38 16.75 -9.80
CA HIS A 45 -3.94 18.10 -9.93
C HIS A 45 -4.28 18.66 -8.55
N GLU A 46 -4.30 20.00 -8.47
CA GLU A 46 -4.62 20.69 -7.23
C GLU A 46 -6.00 20.28 -6.71
N LEU A 47 -6.08 20.07 -5.40
CA LEU A 47 -7.30 19.70 -4.70
C LEU A 47 -7.93 20.94 -4.09
N GLU A 48 -9.25 20.92 -3.96
CA GLU A 48 -9.97 21.89 -3.11
C GLU A 48 -9.46 21.80 -1.67
N ASP A 49 -9.52 22.90 -0.93
CA ASP A 49 -8.93 22.97 0.41
C ASP A 49 -9.57 21.99 1.41
N ASP A 50 -10.87 21.74 1.23
CA ASP A 50 -11.69 20.82 2.04
C ASP A 50 -11.70 19.37 1.54
N PHE A 51 -10.90 19.03 0.51
CA PHE A 51 -10.94 17.70 -0.12
C PHE A 51 -10.77 16.55 0.88
N PHE A 52 -9.94 16.72 1.90
CA PHE A 52 -9.66 15.68 2.89
C PHE A 52 -10.56 15.75 4.13
N ASP A 53 -11.50 16.67 4.26
CA ASP A 53 -12.30 16.88 5.47
C ASP A 53 -13.20 15.68 5.84
N ASP A 54 -13.68 14.93 4.83
CA ASP A 54 -14.48 13.71 4.98
C ASP A 54 -13.70 12.44 4.64
N VAL A 55 -12.37 12.48 4.69
CA VAL A 55 -11.47 11.38 4.38
C VAL A 55 -10.86 10.83 5.67
N ASP A 56 -10.89 9.50 5.83
CA ASP A 56 -10.29 8.81 6.97
C ASP A 56 -8.90 8.27 6.63
N MET A 57 -8.66 7.93 5.37
CA MET A 57 -7.42 7.31 4.91
C MET A 57 -7.05 7.77 3.50
N ILE A 58 -5.76 8.01 3.27
CA ILE A 58 -5.20 8.16 1.93
C ILE A 58 -4.57 6.82 1.52
N ALA A 59 -4.87 6.32 0.32
CA ALA A 59 -4.24 5.15 -0.27
C ALA A 59 -3.45 5.53 -1.53
N ILE A 60 -2.17 5.11 -1.58
CA ILE A 60 -1.32 5.24 -2.76
C ILE A 60 -0.96 3.83 -3.24
N PRO A 61 -1.38 3.45 -4.46
CA PRO A 61 -1.19 2.11 -5.01
C PRO A 61 0.21 1.88 -5.57
N GLY A 62 0.42 0.73 -6.21
CA GLY A 62 1.61 0.43 -7.00
C GLY A 62 1.78 1.34 -8.22
N GLY A 63 3.00 1.39 -8.76
CA GLY A 63 3.35 2.20 -9.93
C GLY A 63 4.86 2.35 -10.08
N ILE A 64 5.30 3.44 -10.73
CA ILE A 64 6.70 3.77 -10.92
C ILE A 64 7.17 4.62 -9.73
N GLY A 65 8.00 4.03 -8.86
CA GLY A 65 8.39 4.61 -7.57
C GLY A 65 9.60 5.54 -7.57
N ASP A 66 10.18 5.89 -8.74
CA ASP A 66 11.39 6.72 -8.81
C ASP A 66 11.16 8.19 -8.39
N SER A 67 12.26 8.88 -8.08
CA SER A 67 12.25 10.26 -7.59
C SER A 67 11.66 11.27 -8.57
N ASP A 68 11.82 11.05 -9.88
CA ASP A 68 11.28 11.96 -10.88
C ASP A 68 9.77 11.81 -11.00
N THR A 69 9.29 10.58 -10.94
CA THR A 69 7.85 10.29 -10.87
C THR A 69 7.23 10.88 -9.61
N PHE A 70 7.87 10.70 -8.45
CA PHE A 70 7.40 11.30 -7.19
C PHE A 70 7.29 12.81 -7.30
N ARG A 71 8.36 13.51 -7.74
CA ARG A 71 8.35 14.97 -7.90
C ARG A 71 7.25 15.43 -8.86
N TYR A 72 7.06 14.71 -9.96
CA TYR A 72 6.02 15.03 -10.93
C TYR A 72 4.61 14.86 -10.37
N LEU A 73 4.34 13.77 -9.66
CA LEU A 73 2.99 13.43 -9.20
C LEU A 73 2.62 14.10 -7.87
N MET A 74 3.60 14.31 -6.97
CA MET A 74 3.36 14.79 -5.61
C MET A 74 3.70 16.27 -5.41
N ARG A 75 4.20 16.97 -6.45
CA ARG A 75 4.59 18.37 -6.39
C ARG A 75 3.53 19.26 -5.75
N THR A 76 2.27 19.08 -6.13
CA THR A 76 1.15 19.91 -5.69
C THR A 76 0.57 19.43 -4.35
N ASN A 77 0.31 18.13 -4.23
CA ASN A 77 -0.46 17.58 -3.11
C ASN A 77 0.40 16.91 -2.02
N GLY A 78 1.71 16.73 -2.22
CA GLY A 78 2.56 16.03 -1.26
C GLY A 78 2.56 16.66 0.12
N GLN A 79 2.56 17.99 0.23
CA GLN A 79 2.46 18.67 1.53
C GLN A 79 1.09 18.49 2.18
N ARG A 80 0.02 18.49 1.41
CA ARG A 80 -1.35 18.23 1.92
C ARG A 80 -1.47 16.82 2.49
N ILE A 81 -0.86 15.82 1.81
CA ILE A 81 -0.81 14.43 2.30
C ILE A 81 -0.03 14.36 3.62
N ARG A 82 1.14 15.01 3.71
CA ARG A 82 1.90 15.07 4.98
C ARG A 82 1.09 15.68 6.12
N ASN A 83 0.43 16.79 5.86
CA ASN A 83 -0.40 17.47 6.86
C ASN A 83 -1.58 16.59 7.31
N PHE A 84 -2.25 15.92 6.37
CA PHE A 84 -3.33 14.98 6.66
C PHE A 84 -2.86 13.86 7.60
N VAL A 85 -1.73 13.22 7.28
CA VAL A 85 -1.16 12.15 8.11
C VAL A 85 -0.72 12.70 9.49
N ALA A 86 -0.08 13.86 9.53
CA ALA A 86 0.35 14.50 10.77
C ALA A 86 -0.82 14.88 11.69
N SER A 87 -2.00 15.17 11.13
CA SER A 87 -3.23 15.43 11.89
C SER A 87 -3.97 14.17 12.35
N GLY A 88 -3.43 12.97 12.10
CA GLY A 88 -3.99 11.69 12.54
C GLY A 88 -4.71 10.89 11.45
N GLY A 89 -4.83 11.42 10.23
CA GLY A 89 -5.33 10.69 9.07
C GLY A 89 -4.47 9.48 8.76
N LYS A 90 -5.07 8.40 8.24
CA LYS A 90 -4.36 7.15 7.95
C LYS A 90 -3.72 7.19 6.57
N TYR A 91 -2.60 6.49 6.42
CA TYR A 91 -1.92 6.31 5.15
C TYR A 91 -1.74 4.82 4.83
N LEU A 92 -2.19 4.39 3.66
CA LEU A 92 -1.94 3.06 3.10
C LEU A 92 -1.04 3.20 1.87
N GLY A 93 0.16 2.63 1.92
CA GLY A 93 1.07 2.56 0.78
C GLY A 93 1.28 1.13 0.32
N ILE A 94 1.08 0.85 -0.98
CA ILE A 94 1.37 -0.45 -1.58
C ILE A 94 2.46 -0.27 -2.65
N CYS A 95 3.54 -1.05 -2.58
CA CYS A 95 4.66 -1.03 -3.52
C CYS A 95 5.18 0.41 -3.72
N MET A 96 4.87 1.09 -4.84
CA MET A 96 5.22 2.49 -5.07
C MET A 96 4.78 3.40 -3.91
N GLY A 97 3.54 3.25 -3.44
CA GLY A 97 3.02 4.02 -2.32
C GLY A 97 3.78 3.75 -1.02
N ALA A 98 4.30 2.52 -0.83
CA ALA A 98 5.15 2.21 0.31
C ALA A 98 6.53 2.86 0.19
N TYR A 99 7.15 2.86 -1.00
CA TYR A 99 8.40 3.60 -1.25
C TYR A 99 8.25 5.09 -0.95
N TRP A 100 7.11 5.69 -1.32
CA TRP A 100 6.89 7.12 -1.14
C TRP A 100 6.64 7.55 0.32
N ALA A 101 6.44 6.62 1.24
CA ALA A 101 6.38 6.92 2.67
C ALA A 101 7.77 7.24 3.29
N ASP A 102 8.85 6.85 2.61
CA ASP A 102 10.24 7.07 3.06
C ASP A 102 10.57 8.54 3.31
N THR A 103 11.58 8.77 4.13
CA THR A 103 12.07 10.11 4.50
C THR A 103 12.50 10.96 3.31
N ASP A 104 12.98 10.33 2.23
CA ASP A 104 13.41 11.02 1.01
C ASP A 104 12.22 11.48 0.14
N TYR A 105 11.00 11.09 0.47
CA TYR A 105 9.77 11.37 -0.27
C TYR A 105 8.74 12.12 0.59
N LEU A 106 7.71 11.43 1.08
CA LEU A 106 6.70 12.05 1.93
C LEU A 106 7.16 12.22 3.39
N GLY A 107 8.18 11.48 3.82
CA GLY A 107 8.72 11.59 5.18
C GLY A 107 7.70 11.21 6.25
N LEU A 108 7.00 10.10 6.07
CA LEU A 108 5.95 9.64 6.99
C LEU A 108 6.46 8.69 8.07
N LEU A 109 7.71 8.22 7.96
CA LEU A 109 8.31 7.23 8.85
C LEU A 109 9.31 7.86 9.81
N ASP A 110 9.37 7.33 11.02
CA ASP A 110 10.34 7.70 12.06
C ASP A 110 11.35 6.56 12.28
N SER A 111 12.63 6.84 12.02
CA SER A 111 13.76 5.90 12.23
C SER A 111 13.66 4.59 11.44
N VAL A 112 12.87 4.59 10.37
CA VAL A 112 12.67 3.47 9.47
C VAL A 112 12.86 3.95 8.03
N ARG A 113 13.56 3.14 7.21
CA ARG A 113 13.79 3.39 5.78
C ARG A 113 13.09 2.33 4.95
N VAL A 114 12.62 2.74 3.78
CA VAL A 114 12.07 1.82 2.79
C VAL A 114 13.17 1.47 1.80
N VAL A 115 13.46 0.18 1.67
CA VAL A 115 14.54 -0.33 0.84
C VAL A 115 14.02 -1.33 -0.19
N GLN A 116 14.70 -1.44 -1.31
CA GLN A 116 14.35 -2.39 -2.37
C GLN A 116 14.62 -3.83 -1.90
N TYR A 117 13.61 -4.70 -1.88
CA TYR A 117 13.76 -6.08 -1.39
C TYR A 117 14.81 -6.87 -2.17
N ILE A 118 14.86 -6.72 -3.50
CA ILE A 118 15.82 -7.47 -4.35
C ILE A 118 17.29 -7.18 -4.04
N THR A 119 17.60 -6.09 -3.35
CA THR A 119 18.96 -5.72 -2.92
C THR A 119 19.33 -6.29 -1.56
N ARG A 120 18.36 -6.82 -0.81
CA ARG A 120 18.58 -7.33 0.54
C ARG A 120 19.39 -8.63 0.54
N PRO A 121 20.09 -8.95 1.64
CA PRO A 121 20.76 -10.25 1.80
C PRO A 121 19.77 -11.43 1.78
N ASN A 122 20.19 -12.56 1.22
CA ASN A 122 19.45 -13.82 1.24
C ASN A 122 18.03 -13.78 0.65
N THR A 123 17.74 -12.83 -0.24
CA THR A 123 16.45 -12.74 -0.92
C THR A 123 16.27 -13.90 -1.91
N ASP A 124 15.04 -14.34 -2.09
CA ASP A 124 14.64 -15.36 -3.06
C ASP A 124 14.41 -14.81 -4.48
N THR A 125 14.62 -13.50 -4.66
CA THR A 125 14.60 -12.85 -5.97
C THR A 125 15.62 -11.70 -6.04
N LYS A 126 16.25 -11.54 -7.21
CA LYS A 126 17.27 -10.50 -7.47
C LYS A 126 16.93 -9.61 -8.66
N ARG A 127 15.71 -9.72 -9.17
CA ARG A 127 15.29 -8.98 -10.37
C ARG A 127 13.90 -8.34 -10.18
N PRO A 128 13.70 -7.11 -10.66
CA PRO A 128 12.40 -6.41 -10.60
C PRO A 128 11.48 -6.91 -11.71
N HIS A 129 10.87 -8.07 -11.54
CA HIS A 129 9.94 -8.64 -12.51
C HIS A 129 8.78 -9.34 -11.82
N ALA A 130 7.69 -9.56 -12.57
CA ALA A 130 6.52 -10.27 -12.07
C ALA A 130 6.89 -11.67 -11.57
N LYS A 131 6.66 -11.92 -10.31
CA LYS A 131 6.99 -13.16 -9.63
C LYS A 131 5.99 -13.45 -8.52
N ASN A 132 5.70 -14.72 -8.29
CA ASN A 132 5.09 -15.18 -7.05
C ASN A 132 6.20 -15.47 -6.05
N ILE A 133 6.24 -14.73 -4.95
CA ILE A 133 7.21 -14.95 -3.87
C ILE A 133 6.52 -15.41 -2.61
N TYR A 134 7.25 -16.14 -1.77
CA TYR A 134 6.72 -16.61 -0.49
C TYR A 134 6.82 -15.51 0.56
N VAL A 135 5.72 -15.29 1.26
CA VAL A 135 5.62 -14.42 2.43
C VAL A 135 4.97 -15.19 3.58
N ASN A 136 5.32 -14.80 4.79
CA ASN A 136 4.62 -15.23 6.00
C ASN A 136 3.78 -14.04 6.49
N TRP A 137 2.46 -14.16 6.38
CA TRP A 137 1.50 -13.14 6.83
C TRP A 137 0.82 -13.61 8.12
N LEU A 138 1.17 -13.00 9.25
CA LEU A 138 0.66 -13.35 10.58
C LEU A 138 0.72 -14.86 10.88
N GLY A 139 1.83 -15.51 10.54
CA GLY A 139 2.04 -16.95 10.78
C GLY A 139 1.55 -17.87 9.66
N GLN A 140 0.92 -17.35 8.62
CA GLN A 140 0.47 -18.12 7.45
C GLN A 140 1.42 -17.93 6.27
N GLU A 141 2.00 -19.02 5.79
CA GLU A 141 2.84 -19.02 4.59
C GLU A 141 1.97 -19.04 3.33
N MET A 142 2.27 -18.13 2.38
CA MET A 142 1.57 -18.04 1.11
C MET A 142 2.45 -17.46 0.01
N GLY A 143 2.04 -17.69 -1.25
CA GLY A 143 2.63 -17.00 -2.38
C GLY A 143 1.90 -15.68 -2.64
N MET A 144 2.63 -14.60 -2.91
CA MET A 144 2.06 -13.28 -3.20
C MET A 144 2.68 -12.66 -4.44
N TYR A 145 1.88 -11.88 -5.19
CA TYR A 145 2.38 -11.19 -6.37
C TYR A 145 3.41 -10.13 -5.98
N PHE A 146 4.55 -10.17 -6.63
CA PHE A 146 5.67 -9.27 -6.43
C PHE A 146 6.09 -8.65 -7.77
N TYR A 147 6.38 -7.36 -7.76
CA TYR A 147 7.06 -6.67 -8.85
C TYR A 147 7.87 -5.51 -8.26
N ASP A 148 9.16 -5.77 -8.00
CA ASP A 148 10.07 -4.78 -7.39
C ASP A 148 9.57 -4.18 -6.06
N GLY A 149 8.98 -5.02 -5.23
CA GLY A 149 8.45 -4.61 -3.93
C GLY A 149 9.54 -4.22 -2.94
N CYS A 150 9.14 -3.49 -1.90
CA CYS A 150 10.05 -2.99 -0.87
C CYS A 150 10.09 -3.88 0.37
N SER A 151 11.11 -3.63 1.19
CA SER A 151 11.26 -4.06 2.57
C SER A 151 11.58 -2.85 3.45
N TYR A 152 11.69 -3.05 4.75
CA TYR A 152 11.89 -1.99 5.72
C TYR A 152 13.11 -2.30 6.59
N GLU A 153 13.92 -1.29 6.89
CA GLU A 153 15.07 -1.39 7.78
C GLU A 153 15.14 -0.21 8.73
N GLY A 154 15.82 -0.39 9.87
CA GLY A 154 15.93 0.62 10.91
C GLY A 154 15.49 0.10 12.26
N ASP A 155 14.94 0.97 13.11
CA ASP A 155 14.51 0.61 14.45
C ASP A 155 13.21 -0.20 14.45
N SER A 156 13.34 -1.52 14.60
CA SER A 156 12.19 -2.45 14.62
C SER A 156 11.25 -2.26 15.81
N SER A 157 11.66 -1.52 16.85
CA SER A 157 10.78 -1.17 17.96
C SER A 157 9.77 -0.08 17.61
N LYS A 158 9.96 0.59 16.48
CA LYS A 158 9.12 1.70 16.01
C LYS A 158 7.94 1.28 15.14
N TYR A 159 7.87 0.03 14.71
CA TYR A 159 6.78 -0.47 13.87
C TYR A 159 6.36 -1.89 14.25
N GLU A 160 5.15 -2.23 13.89
CA GLU A 160 4.62 -3.58 14.00
C GLU A 160 4.78 -4.31 12.65
N THR A 161 5.40 -5.48 12.66
CA THR A 161 5.55 -6.32 11.47
C THR A 161 4.32 -7.19 11.32
N ILE A 162 3.61 -7.05 10.20
CA ILE A 162 2.41 -7.83 9.86
C ILE A 162 2.77 -9.02 8.96
N ALA A 163 3.71 -8.83 8.06
CA ALA A 163 4.19 -9.91 7.19
C ALA A 163 5.70 -9.80 6.95
N VAL A 164 6.33 -10.93 6.70
CA VAL A 164 7.76 -11.02 6.36
C VAL A 164 7.97 -11.79 5.07
N TYR A 165 9.06 -11.47 4.39
CA TYR A 165 9.59 -12.26 3.28
C TYR A 165 10.25 -13.55 3.78
N LYS A 166 10.62 -14.44 2.86
CA LYS A 166 11.30 -15.71 3.17
C LYS A 166 12.62 -15.55 3.95
N ASN A 167 13.32 -14.45 3.76
CA ASN A 167 14.57 -14.12 4.48
C ASN A 167 14.33 -13.43 5.84
N ASN A 168 13.08 -13.36 6.32
CA ASN A 168 12.59 -12.66 7.51
C ASN A 168 12.67 -11.12 7.46
N ASP A 169 13.01 -10.53 6.33
CA ASP A 169 12.87 -9.07 6.18
C ASP A 169 11.38 -8.67 6.21
N PRO A 170 11.02 -7.54 6.83
CA PRO A 170 9.64 -7.08 6.87
C PRO A 170 9.09 -6.80 5.46
N MET A 171 7.89 -7.30 5.17
CA MET A 171 7.16 -7.11 3.90
C MET A 171 5.95 -6.18 4.06
N ALA A 172 5.27 -6.27 5.19
CA ALA A 172 4.19 -5.37 5.56
C ALA A 172 4.37 -4.91 7.01
N ILE A 173 4.25 -3.61 7.22
CA ILE A 173 4.42 -2.99 8.54
C ILE A 173 3.33 -1.96 8.83
N ILE A 174 3.12 -1.68 10.12
CA ILE A 174 2.36 -0.52 10.57
C ILE A 174 3.22 0.27 11.57
N GLN A 175 3.41 1.56 11.28
CA GLN A 175 4.00 2.53 12.20
C GLN A 175 2.99 3.64 12.47
N ASN A 176 2.48 3.72 13.70
CA ASN A 176 1.42 4.67 14.07
C ASN A 176 0.20 4.57 13.14
N ASN A 177 -0.09 5.62 12.38
CA ASN A 177 -1.19 5.71 11.41
C ASN A 177 -0.74 5.46 9.95
N VAL A 178 0.45 4.90 9.74
CA VAL A 178 1.01 4.58 8.43
C VAL A 178 1.13 3.07 8.25
N GLY A 179 0.40 2.52 7.30
CA GLY A 179 0.45 1.10 6.92
C GLY A 179 1.08 0.91 5.54
N LEU A 180 2.06 0.04 5.44
CA LEU A 180 2.86 -0.15 4.23
C LEU A 180 2.97 -1.63 3.86
N ILE A 181 2.85 -1.93 2.57
CA ILE A 181 2.91 -3.30 2.03
C ILE A 181 3.85 -3.33 0.83
N GLY A 182 4.86 -4.18 0.86
CA GLY A 182 5.85 -4.30 -0.22
C GLY A 182 5.36 -5.09 -1.43
N CYS A 183 4.52 -6.11 -1.24
CA CYS A 183 3.91 -6.92 -2.29
C CYS A 183 2.51 -6.42 -2.66
N HIS A 184 1.78 -7.19 -3.49
CA HIS A 184 0.48 -6.80 -4.05
C HIS A 184 -0.64 -7.77 -3.62
N PRO A 185 -1.21 -7.63 -2.41
CA PRO A 185 -2.38 -8.41 -2.01
C PRO A 185 -3.63 -8.08 -2.82
N GLU A 186 -3.69 -6.87 -3.42
CA GLU A 186 -4.75 -6.41 -4.31
C GLU A 186 -4.67 -6.99 -5.72
N SER A 187 -3.66 -7.82 -6.02
CA SER A 187 -3.43 -8.33 -7.37
C SER A 187 -4.58 -9.18 -7.88
N GLU A 188 -5.01 -8.92 -9.12
CA GLU A 188 -6.13 -9.59 -9.76
C GLU A 188 -5.67 -10.67 -10.77
N LYS A 189 -6.58 -11.56 -11.15
CA LYS A 189 -6.30 -12.70 -12.04
C LYS A 189 -5.56 -12.32 -13.32
N HIS A 190 -5.92 -11.20 -13.96
CA HIS A 190 -5.30 -10.78 -15.21
C HIS A 190 -3.80 -10.42 -15.08
N TRP A 191 -3.32 -10.08 -13.87
CA TRP A 191 -1.89 -9.86 -13.62
C TRP A 191 -1.10 -11.16 -13.74
N TYR A 192 -1.71 -12.27 -13.28
CA TYR A 192 -1.11 -13.61 -13.37
C TYR A 192 -1.22 -14.19 -14.77
N ASP A 193 -2.34 -13.93 -15.46
CA ASP A 193 -2.59 -14.44 -16.82
C ASP A 193 -1.61 -13.88 -17.85
N GLY A 194 -1.06 -12.69 -17.62
CA GLY A 194 -0.06 -12.05 -18.47
C GLY A 194 1.26 -12.82 -18.60
N TYR A 195 1.53 -13.74 -17.67
CA TYR A 195 2.78 -14.50 -17.62
C TYR A 195 2.51 -15.99 -17.43
N SER A 196 3.01 -16.84 -18.35
CA SER A 196 2.75 -18.29 -18.32
C SER A 196 3.18 -18.96 -17.00
N TRP A 197 4.28 -18.50 -16.40
CA TRP A 197 4.78 -19.01 -15.12
C TRP A 197 3.98 -18.54 -13.91
N MET A 198 3.17 -17.49 -14.05
CA MET A 198 2.40 -16.91 -12.95
C MET A 198 1.00 -17.52 -12.81
N ARG A 199 0.37 -17.97 -13.90
CA ARG A 199 -1.04 -18.39 -13.94
C ARG A 199 -1.45 -19.37 -12.84
N LYS A 200 -0.59 -20.33 -12.52
CA LYS A 200 -0.84 -21.35 -11.49
C LYS A 200 -0.78 -20.83 -10.05
N HIS A 201 -0.33 -19.60 -9.87
CA HIS A 201 -0.14 -18.99 -8.54
C HIS A 201 -1.26 -18.03 -8.17
N TYR A 202 -2.27 -17.89 -9.02
CA TYR A 202 -3.41 -17.03 -8.68
C TYR A 202 -4.16 -17.57 -7.46
N HIS A 203 -4.40 -16.72 -6.50
CA HIS A 203 -4.93 -17.04 -5.17
C HIS A 203 -6.47 -17.01 -5.06
N GLY A 204 -7.19 -16.83 -6.16
CA GLY A 204 -8.65 -16.84 -6.17
C GLY A 204 -9.31 -15.72 -5.36
N ASP A 205 -8.70 -14.52 -5.36
CA ASP A 205 -9.15 -13.33 -4.61
C ASP A 205 -9.00 -13.40 -3.06
N THR A 206 -8.44 -14.48 -2.50
CA THR A 206 -8.29 -14.60 -1.02
C THR A 206 -7.38 -13.55 -0.42
N HIS A 207 -6.43 -12.99 -1.20
CA HIS A 207 -5.55 -11.91 -0.73
C HIS A 207 -6.28 -10.58 -0.52
N GLY A 208 -7.42 -10.37 -1.16
CA GLY A 208 -8.29 -9.21 -0.88
C GLY A 208 -8.77 -9.16 0.57
N GLU A 209 -9.03 -10.33 1.20
CA GLU A 209 -9.37 -10.42 2.61
C GLU A 209 -8.19 -10.05 3.52
N LEU A 210 -6.95 -10.41 3.11
CA LEU A 210 -5.75 -9.99 3.85
C LEU A 210 -5.59 -8.47 3.82
N LEU A 211 -5.79 -7.85 2.65
CA LEU A 211 -5.77 -6.40 2.51
C LEU A 211 -6.86 -5.74 3.34
N LEU A 212 -8.08 -6.26 3.30
CA LEU A 212 -9.19 -5.75 4.13
C LEU A 212 -8.86 -5.83 5.63
N ASN A 213 -8.34 -6.95 6.09
CA ASN A 213 -7.96 -7.13 7.50
C ASN A 213 -6.82 -6.17 7.91
N PHE A 214 -5.83 -5.97 7.04
CA PHE A 214 -4.74 -5.00 7.25
C PHE A 214 -5.28 -3.57 7.37
N VAL A 215 -6.16 -3.18 6.46
CA VAL A 215 -6.77 -1.83 6.44
C VAL A 215 -7.67 -1.62 7.65
N ASN A 216 -8.48 -2.61 8.02
CA ASN A 216 -9.31 -2.56 9.24
C ASN A 216 -8.45 -2.42 10.51
N TYR A 217 -7.30 -3.08 10.55
CA TYR A 217 -6.38 -2.99 11.68
C TYR A 217 -5.71 -1.61 11.73
N LEU A 218 -5.21 -1.10 10.60
CA LEU A 218 -4.68 0.24 10.48
C LEU A 218 -5.70 1.32 10.88
N TYR A 219 -6.96 1.15 10.48
CA TYR A 219 -8.03 2.10 10.77
C TYR A 219 -8.30 2.26 12.28
N ARG A 220 -8.07 1.19 13.05
CA ARG A 220 -8.30 1.17 14.52
C ARG A 220 -7.13 1.72 15.34
N LYS A 221 -5.96 1.93 14.74
CA LYS A 221 -4.78 2.53 15.39
C LYS A 221 -4.99 4.04 15.54
#